data_8596084fbec8b38e8efa28f93f86cc93
#
_entry.id   8596084fbec8b38e8efa28f93f86cc93
#
_cell.length_a   1.000
_cell.length_b   1.000
_cell.length_c   1.000
_cell.angle_alpha   90.00
_cell.angle_beta   90.00
_cell.angle_gamma   90.00
#
_symmetry.space_group_name_H-M   'P 1'
#
loop_
_entity.id
_entity.type
_entity.pdbx_description
1 polymer ?
#
loop_
_entity_poly.entity_id
_entity_poly.type
_entity_poly.pdbx_seq_one_letter_code
_entity_poly.pdbx_strand_id
1 'polypeptide(L)'
;MKITLSILLVTTFLTANSVYANTEKVSISIGQLEKNVTTLDRNILLQQTQHSTTSNSTLLPTIGIERQRFITERKTDKTISANQKGAQKVSTSFTHDDYQFSIFDAQSTLLTDVDFDGYYQGFSVRFDADYLRYDNYDTATVYAEMYLSKNGGPWLHYFTTENFIIHSDDSTDDYEVITTLVDGYSSDNYDVLIDLYEVGYTDIVATYSSDDSNALYALPLESANYDITEPDVVIIESYSEGHGGGSFSWLLLLPAIVITIKRLTKKFH
;
A
#
# COMPACT_ATOMS: atom_id res chain seq x y z
N MET A 1 22.96 -40.76 -59.68
CA MET A 1 22.45 -40.96 -58.32
C MET A 1 22.72 -39.66 -57.55
N LYS A 2 21.71 -38.76 -57.43
CA LYS A 2 21.82 -37.45 -56.79
C LYS A 2 21.26 -37.59 -55.38
N ILE A 3 22.14 -37.39 -54.38
CA ILE A 3 21.76 -37.36 -52.96
C ILE A 3 21.41 -35.93 -52.58
N THR A 4 20.13 -35.65 -52.35
CA THR A 4 19.66 -34.38 -51.79
C THR A 4 19.74 -34.41 -50.28
N LEU A 5 20.64 -33.59 -49.70
CA LEU A 5 20.82 -33.39 -48.29
C LEU A 5 19.75 -32.39 -47.79
N SER A 6 18.73 -32.87 -47.07
CA SER A 6 17.73 -32.01 -46.42
C SER A 6 18.29 -31.57 -45.05
N ILE A 7 18.60 -30.25 -44.93
CA ILE A 7 18.94 -29.63 -43.66
C ILE A 7 17.67 -29.30 -42.92
N LEU A 8 17.43 -30.03 -41.81
CA LEU A 8 16.34 -29.76 -40.88
C LEU A 8 16.74 -28.62 -39.91
N LEU A 9 16.21 -27.43 -40.10
CA LEU A 9 16.43 -26.28 -39.22
C LEU A 9 15.52 -26.40 -37.99
N VAL A 10 16.08 -26.85 -36.86
CA VAL A 10 15.37 -26.87 -35.57
C VAL A 10 15.51 -25.49 -34.92
N THR A 11 14.47 -24.67 -35.01
CA THR A 11 14.34 -23.43 -34.27
C THR A 11 13.84 -23.72 -32.84
N THR A 12 14.73 -23.71 -31.89
CA THR A 12 14.38 -23.73 -30.45
C THR A 12 13.84 -22.36 -30.06
N PHE A 13 12.52 -22.26 -29.85
CA PHE A 13 11.91 -21.13 -29.18
C PHE A 13 12.30 -21.18 -27.69
N LEU A 14 13.25 -20.34 -27.28
CA LEU A 14 13.42 -20.00 -25.86
C LEU A 14 12.22 -19.15 -25.45
N THR A 15 11.24 -19.73 -24.79
CA THR A 15 10.25 -18.98 -24.03
C THR A 15 10.95 -18.45 -22.78
N ALA A 16 11.31 -17.19 -22.78
CA ALA A 16 11.71 -16.48 -21.57
C ALA A 16 10.47 -16.41 -20.66
N ASN A 17 10.35 -17.35 -19.72
CA ASN A 17 9.44 -17.18 -18.59
C ASN A 17 10.03 -16.06 -17.75
N SER A 18 9.48 -14.85 -17.88
CA SER A 18 9.69 -13.79 -16.90
C SER A 18 9.05 -14.27 -15.59
N VAL A 19 9.90 -14.77 -14.70
CA VAL A 19 9.53 -14.95 -13.29
C VAL A 19 9.34 -13.54 -12.76
N TYR A 20 8.11 -13.04 -12.80
CA TYR A 20 7.75 -11.89 -11.98
C TYR A 20 7.93 -12.36 -10.54
N ALA A 21 8.93 -11.84 -9.86
CA ALA A 21 9.01 -11.95 -8.42
C ALA A 21 7.69 -11.37 -7.89
N ASN A 22 6.80 -12.24 -7.40
CA ASN A 22 5.57 -11.81 -6.78
C ASN A 22 5.98 -11.23 -5.43
N THR A 23 6.23 -9.91 -5.40
CA THR A 23 6.58 -9.21 -4.17
C THR A 23 5.37 -9.36 -3.24
N GLU A 24 5.61 -9.88 -2.06
CA GLU A 24 4.60 -10.05 -1.03
C GLU A 24 4.02 -8.68 -0.67
N LYS A 25 2.68 -8.55 -0.63
CA LYS A 25 2.01 -7.31 -0.26
C LYS A 25 1.86 -7.25 1.25
N VAL A 26 2.39 -6.21 1.86
CA VAL A 26 2.45 -6.05 3.30
C VAL A 26 1.83 -4.72 3.71
N SER A 27 0.88 -4.77 4.64
CA SER A 27 0.22 -3.59 5.23
C SER A 27 0.20 -3.68 6.76
N ILE A 28 0.09 -2.54 7.43
CA ILE A 28 -0.15 -2.42 8.86
C ILE A 28 -1.35 -1.53 9.07
N SER A 29 -2.35 -2.04 9.78
CA SER A 29 -3.60 -1.32 10.00
C SER A 29 -4.02 -1.33 11.46
N ILE A 30 -4.77 -0.31 11.86
CA ILE A 30 -5.42 -0.19 13.15
C ILE A 30 -6.87 0.26 12.93
N GLY A 31 -7.80 -0.40 13.62
CA GLY A 31 -9.22 -0.10 13.53
C GLY A 31 -9.77 0.40 14.86
N GLN A 32 -10.78 1.25 14.80
CA GLN A 32 -11.49 1.77 15.98
C GLN A 32 -12.91 2.21 15.66
N LEU A 33 -13.81 2.15 16.66
CA LEU A 33 -15.11 2.81 16.60
C LEU A 33 -14.92 4.32 16.66
N GLU A 34 -15.55 5.05 15.74
CA GLU A 34 -15.44 6.51 15.67
C GLU A 34 -16.45 7.17 16.63
N LYS A 35 -16.18 7.12 17.94
CA LYS A 35 -16.86 8.00 18.91
C LYS A 35 -16.01 9.26 19.14
N ASN A 36 -16.06 10.24 18.22
CA ASN A 36 -15.34 11.52 18.31
C ASN A 36 -13.83 11.46 17.96
N VAL A 37 -13.45 10.72 16.93
CA VAL A 37 -12.07 10.77 16.43
C VAL A 37 -11.78 12.12 15.83
N THR A 38 -10.86 12.86 16.44
CA THR A 38 -10.38 14.14 15.92
C THR A 38 -9.29 13.90 14.88
N THR A 39 -9.02 14.90 14.03
CA THR A 39 -7.87 14.84 13.08
C THR A 39 -6.54 14.56 13.79
N LEU A 40 -6.41 15.02 15.05
CA LEU A 40 -5.22 14.78 15.86
C LEU A 40 -5.07 13.29 16.21
N ASP A 41 -6.17 12.62 16.54
CA ASP A 41 -6.15 11.20 16.90
C ASP A 41 -5.79 10.34 15.70
N ARG A 42 -6.28 10.68 14.50
CA ARG A 42 -5.88 10.01 13.23
C ARG A 42 -4.38 10.10 12.98
N ASN A 43 -3.76 11.24 13.21
CA ASN A 43 -2.32 11.42 13.04
C ASN A 43 -1.52 10.57 14.03
N ILE A 44 -2.00 10.42 15.27
CA ILE A 44 -1.36 9.56 16.27
C ILE A 44 -1.44 8.10 15.84
N LEU A 45 -2.61 7.64 15.38
CA LEU A 45 -2.82 6.26 14.94
C LEU A 45 -2.01 5.96 13.67
N LEU A 46 -1.95 6.91 12.74
CA LEU A 46 -1.10 6.80 11.54
C LEU A 46 0.38 6.68 11.92
N GLN A 47 0.87 7.48 12.86
CA GLN A 47 2.23 7.34 13.36
C GLN A 47 2.47 5.96 13.99
N GLN A 48 1.50 5.39 14.70
CA GLN A 48 1.61 4.03 15.25
C GLN A 48 1.76 2.99 14.15
N THR A 49 1.01 3.08 13.05
CA THR A 49 1.15 2.15 11.91
C THR A 49 2.50 2.31 11.21
N GLN A 50 2.99 3.53 11.05
CA GLN A 50 4.30 3.82 10.44
C GLN A 50 5.48 3.37 11.32
N HIS A 51 5.44 3.61 12.62
CA HIS A 51 6.50 3.18 13.55
C HIS A 51 6.53 1.67 13.76
N SER A 52 5.46 0.97 13.48
CA SER A 52 5.38 -0.49 13.60
C SER A 52 6.27 -1.23 12.59
N THR A 53 6.75 -0.55 11.57
CA THR A 53 7.73 -1.09 10.62
C THR A 53 9.13 -1.24 11.24
N THR A 54 9.41 -0.55 12.37
CA THR A 54 10.78 -0.38 12.94
C THR A 54 11.00 -1.12 14.27
N SER A 55 10.53 -2.33 14.47
CA SER A 55 10.84 -3.22 15.62
C SER A 55 10.34 -2.76 17.01
N ASN A 56 9.50 -3.55 17.62
CA ASN A 56 8.85 -3.55 18.95
C ASN A 56 7.38 -3.08 18.99
N SER A 57 6.70 -3.10 17.87
CA SER A 57 5.28 -2.76 17.82
C SER A 57 4.37 -3.94 18.17
N THR A 58 3.23 -3.62 18.81
CA THR A 58 2.16 -4.58 19.09
C THR A 58 1.33 -4.89 17.84
N LEU A 59 1.41 -4.04 16.79
CA LEU A 59 0.69 -4.21 15.54
C LEU A 59 1.46 -5.20 14.64
N LEU A 60 0.75 -6.20 14.16
CA LEU A 60 1.31 -7.21 13.27
C LEU A 60 1.04 -6.84 11.80
N PRO A 61 2.04 -7.00 10.92
CA PRO A 61 1.82 -6.81 9.49
C PRO A 61 0.87 -7.87 8.93
N THR A 62 -0.02 -7.45 8.03
CA THR A 62 -0.89 -8.34 7.27
C THR A 62 -0.27 -8.60 5.91
N ILE A 63 -0.21 -9.87 5.51
CA ILE A 63 0.23 -10.30 4.18
C ILE A 63 -0.99 -10.42 3.28
N GLY A 64 -0.92 -9.81 2.10
CA GLY A 64 -2.03 -9.79 1.15
C GLY A 64 -2.35 -11.16 0.58
N ILE A 65 -3.56 -11.66 0.84
CA ILE A 65 -4.09 -12.92 0.33
C ILE A 65 -5.30 -12.63 -0.56
N GLU A 66 -5.44 -13.31 -1.69
CA GLU A 66 -6.60 -13.17 -2.56
C GLU A 66 -7.90 -13.53 -1.82
N ARG A 67 -8.94 -12.68 -1.96
CA ARG A 67 -10.23 -12.78 -1.25
C ARG A 67 -10.84 -14.19 -1.33
N GLN A 68 -10.89 -14.79 -2.52
CA GLN A 68 -11.50 -16.10 -2.70
C GLN A 68 -10.74 -17.20 -1.94
N ARG A 69 -9.42 -17.13 -1.94
CA ARG A 69 -8.57 -18.03 -1.18
C ARG A 69 -8.75 -17.82 0.32
N PHE A 70 -8.76 -16.57 0.77
CA PHE A 70 -8.96 -16.20 2.17
C PHE A 70 -10.29 -16.74 2.73
N ILE A 71 -11.40 -16.54 2.01
CA ILE A 71 -12.72 -17.06 2.39
C ILE A 71 -12.71 -18.60 2.48
N THR A 72 -12.04 -19.28 1.53
CA THR A 72 -11.97 -20.74 1.49
C THR A 72 -11.17 -21.31 2.65
N GLU A 73 -10.00 -20.73 2.94
CA GLU A 73 -9.12 -21.15 4.06
C GLU A 73 -9.87 -21.01 5.38
N ARG A 74 -10.56 -19.89 5.59
CA ARG A 74 -11.33 -19.62 6.78
C ARG A 74 -12.48 -20.60 7.02
N LYS A 75 -13.24 -20.96 5.98
CA LYS A 75 -14.31 -21.98 6.09
C LYS A 75 -13.73 -23.35 6.46
N THR A 76 -12.55 -23.66 5.95
CA THR A 76 -11.85 -24.92 6.23
C THR A 76 -11.39 -25.00 7.68
N ASP A 77 -10.77 -23.96 8.23
CA ASP A 77 -10.25 -23.92 9.61
C ASP A 77 -11.38 -24.06 10.65
N LYS A 78 -12.52 -23.40 10.44
CA LYS A 78 -13.69 -23.58 11.32
C LYS A 78 -14.23 -25.00 11.27
N THR A 79 -14.24 -25.63 10.10
CA THR A 79 -14.70 -27.03 9.95
C THR A 79 -13.77 -28.00 10.68
N ILE A 80 -12.46 -27.83 10.60
CA ILE A 80 -11.47 -28.63 11.33
C ILE A 80 -11.62 -28.44 12.84
N SER A 81 -11.76 -27.21 13.31
CA SER A 81 -11.91 -26.89 14.74
C SER A 81 -13.22 -27.46 15.32
N ALA A 82 -14.31 -27.47 14.57
CA ALA A 82 -15.58 -28.09 14.98
C ALA A 82 -15.45 -29.62 15.09
N ASN A 83 -14.74 -30.26 14.17
CA ASN A 83 -14.53 -31.71 14.17
C ASN A 83 -13.63 -32.16 15.33
N GLN A 84 -12.60 -31.38 15.72
CA GLN A 84 -11.70 -31.70 16.82
C GLN A 84 -12.35 -31.62 18.20
N LYS A 85 -13.34 -30.73 18.39
CA LYS A 85 -13.99 -30.52 19.70
C LYS A 85 -15.09 -31.55 20.02
N GLY A 86 -15.40 -32.50 19.15
CA GLY A 86 -16.46 -33.50 19.37
C GLY A 86 -17.84 -32.84 19.63
N ALA A 87 -17.99 -31.60 19.19
CA ALA A 87 -19.21 -30.85 19.40
C ALA A 87 -20.35 -31.51 18.61
N GLN A 88 -21.31 -32.00 19.35
CA GLN A 88 -22.61 -32.40 18.83
C GLN A 88 -23.09 -31.24 17.94
N LYS A 89 -23.29 -31.57 16.66
CA LYS A 89 -23.75 -30.64 15.64
C LYS A 89 -25.10 -30.08 16.05
N VAL A 90 -25.13 -29.00 16.81
CA VAL A 90 -26.33 -28.19 16.98
C VAL A 90 -26.48 -27.44 15.65
N SER A 91 -27.13 -28.09 14.70
CA SER A 91 -27.70 -27.46 13.52
C SER A 91 -28.87 -26.60 14.00
N THR A 92 -28.58 -25.47 14.60
CA THR A 92 -29.52 -24.36 14.54
C THR A 92 -29.30 -23.74 13.17
N SER A 93 -30.06 -24.25 12.19
CA SER A 93 -30.31 -23.50 10.96
C SER A 93 -31.18 -22.31 11.36
N PHE A 94 -30.54 -21.26 11.89
CA PHE A 94 -31.15 -19.95 11.86
C PHE A 94 -31.11 -19.56 10.39
N THR A 95 -32.27 -19.50 9.76
CA THR A 95 -32.40 -18.94 8.43
C THR A 95 -32.16 -17.46 8.59
N HIS A 96 -31.24 -16.90 7.81
CA HIS A 96 -30.92 -15.48 7.72
C HIS A 96 -32.12 -14.59 7.29
N ASP A 97 -33.28 -15.18 7.11
CA ASP A 97 -34.48 -14.50 6.61
C ASP A 97 -35.04 -13.45 7.59
N ASP A 98 -34.61 -13.49 8.87
CA ASP A 98 -35.10 -12.57 9.91
C ASP A 98 -34.15 -11.43 10.26
N TYR A 99 -32.94 -11.35 9.61
CA TYR A 99 -31.90 -10.36 9.90
C TYR A 99 -31.45 -9.69 8.62
N GLN A 100 -31.32 -8.40 8.64
CA GLN A 100 -30.75 -7.64 7.54
C GLN A 100 -29.56 -6.83 8.03
N PHE A 101 -28.38 -7.14 7.48
CA PHE A 101 -27.19 -6.34 7.63
C PHE A 101 -26.99 -5.50 6.36
N SER A 102 -26.52 -4.28 6.52
CA SER A 102 -26.10 -3.43 5.41
C SER A 102 -24.87 -2.62 5.81
N ILE A 103 -24.14 -2.14 4.84
CA ILE A 103 -23.18 -1.06 5.02
C ILE A 103 -23.84 0.13 4.34
N PHE A 104 -24.20 1.15 5.12
CA PHE A 104 -24.98 2.29 4.65
C PHE A 104 -24.11 3.27 3.88
N ASP A 105 -22.91 3.58 4.38
CA ASP A 105 -21.95 4.48 3.76
C ASP A 105 -20.52 4.02 4.02
N ALA A 106 -19.60 4.36 3.13
CA ALA A 106 -18.18 4.21 3.36
C ALA A 106 -17.41 5.31 2.62
N GLN A 107 -16.37 5.82 3.30
CA GLN A 107 -15.54 6.92 2.80
C GLN A 107 -14.07 6.60 3.01
N SER A 108 -13.22 7.02 2.08
CA SER A 108 -11.78 6.96 2.23
C SER A 108 -11.18 8.35 2.41
N THR A 109 -10.05 8.42 3.12
CA THR A 109 -9.25 9.63 3.28
C THR A 109 -7.79 9.29 3.02
N LEU A 110 -7.15 10.03 2.14
CA LEU A 110 -5.71 9.92 1.85
C LEU A 110 -4.95 10.70 2.92
N LEU A 111 -3.91 10.11 3.53
CA LEU A 111 -3.26 10.65 4.73
C LEU A 111 -1.78 10.99 4.54
N THR A 112 -0.99 10.14 3.92
CA THR A 112 0.47 10.31 3.81
C THR A 112 0.95 10.05 2.40
N ASP A 113 1.64 11.03 1.86
CA ASP A 113 2.40 11.06 0.62
C ASP A 113 3.71 11.77 0.99
N VAL A 114 4.85 11.07 1.01
CA VAL A 114 6.11 11.58 1.58
C VAL A 114 6.96 12.28 0.53
N ASP A 115 6.94 11.79 -0.71
CA ASP A 115 7.71 12.36 -1.82
C ASP A 115 6.90 13.33 -2.68
N PHE A 116 5.60 13.50 -2.39
CA PHE A 116 4.67 14.41 -3.05
C PHE A 116 4.45 14.11 -4.54
N ASP A 117 4.45 12.84 -4.92
CA ASP A 117 4.20 12.40 -6.29
C ASP A 117 2.70 12.21 -6.59
N GLY A 118 1.85 12.27 -5.54
CA GLY A 118 0.40 12.15 -5.62
C GLY A 118 -0.13 10.73 -5.36
N TYR A 119 0.74 9.77 -5.03
CA TYR A 119 0.37 8.48 -4.48
C TYR A 119 0.59 8.45 -2.97
N TYR A 120 -0.25 7.71 -2.25
CA TYR A 120 -0.30 7.75 -0.79
C TYR A 120 0.01 6.39 -0.20
N GLN A 121 0.97 6.32 0.71
CA GLN A 121 1.25 5.11 1.48
C GLN A 121 0.30 4.95 2.68
N GLY A 122 -0.24 6.06 3.19
CA GLY A 122 -1.16 6.09 4.32
C GLY A 122 -2.56 6.54 3.91
N PHE A 123 -3.58 5.79 4.32
CA PHE A 123 -4.98 6.12 4.08
C PHE A 123 -5.87 5.61 5.20
N SER A 124 -7.10 6.11 5.30
CA SER A 124 -8.14 5.53 6.15
C SER A 124 -9.38 5.18 5.34
N VAL A 125 -10.12 4.19 5.84
CA VAL A 125 -11.45 3.83 5.36
C VAL A 125 -12.37 3.83 6.57
N ARG A 126 -13.42 4.66 6.52
CA ARG A 126 -14.50 4.72 7.50
C ARG A 126 -15.75 4.16 6.87
N PHE A 127 -16.50 3.36 7.61
CA PHE A 127 -17.78 2.82 7.15
C PHE A 127 -18.79 2.75 8.29
N ASP A 128 -20.05 2.92 7.93
CA ASP A 128 -21.23 2.82 8.78
C ASP A 128 -21.98 1.53 8.44
N ALA A 129 -22.18 0.67 9.42
CA ALA A 129 -22.82 -0.63 9.25
C ALA A 129 -24.09 -0.73 10.09
N ASP A 130 -25.18 -1.02 9.42
CA ASP A 130 -26.51 -1.13 10.02
C ASP A 130 -26.95 -2.57 10.24
N TYR A 131 -27.78 -2.74 11.26
CA TYR A 131 -28.39 -4.01 11.62
C TYR A 131 -29.89 -3.85 11.87
N LEU A 132 -30.70 -4.38 10.98
CA LEU A 132 -32.15 -4.36 11.11
C LEU A 132 -32.67 -5.74 11.53
N ARG A 133 -33.38 -5.79 12.64
CA ARG A 133 -34.03 -7.00 13.16
C ARG A 133 -35.47 -6.72 13.57
N TYR A 134 -36.32 -7.72 13.35
CA TYR A 134 -37.74 -7.63 13.72
C TYR A 134 -38.02 -7.95 15.19
N ASP A 135 -37.03 -8.37 15.96
CA ASP A 135 -37.13 -8.62 17.39
C ASP A 135 -36.42 -7.50 18.19
N ASN A 136 -36.70 -7.40 19.49
CA ASN A 136 -36.25 -6.30 20.36
C ASN A 136 -34.73 -6.29 20.66
N TYR A 137 -33.89 -6.89 19.81
CA TYR A 137 -32.44 -6.81 19.94
C TYR A 137 -31.91 -5.74 19.00
N ASP A 138 -31.43 -4.65 19.56
CA ASP A 138 -31.00 -3.46 18.81
C ASP A 138 -29.49 -3.50 18.46
N THR A 139 -28.80 -4.62 18.73
CA THR A 139 -27.33 -4.70 18.53
C THR A 139 -26.92 -6.02 17.93
N ALA A 140 -25.85 -5.97 17.09
CA ALA A 140 -25.13 -7.14 16.61
C ALA A 140 -23.63 -6.98 16.84
N THR A 141 -22.91 -8.10 17.07
CA THR A 141 -21.45 -8.10 17.12
C THR A 141 -20.93 -8.58 15.79
N VAL A 142 -20.15 -7.75 15.13
CA VAL A 142 -19.62 -7.98 13.79
C VAL A 142 -18.11 -7.74 13.72
N TYR A 143 -17.51 -8.08 12.61
CA TYR A 143 -16.16 -7.69 12.20
C TYR A 143 -16.13 -7.59 10.67
N ALA A 144 -15.19 -6.86 10.15
CA ALA A 144 -15.03 -6.65 8.72
C ALA A 144 -13.70 -7.21 8.20
N GLU A 145 -13.74 -7.73 6.98
CA GLU A 145 -12.56 -8.07 6.19
C GLU A 145 -12.42 -7.06 5.06
N MET A 146 -11.25 -6.47 4.91
CA MET A 146 -11.01 -5.37 4.00
C MET A 146 -10.03 -5.77 2.90
N TYR A 147 -10.33 -5.33 1.67
CA TYR A 147 -9.59 -5.73 0.49
C TYR A 147 -9.26 -4.53 -0.39
N LEU A 148 -8.10 -4.62 -1.07
CA LEU A 148 -7.69 -3.70 -2.14
C LEU A 148 -7.64 -4.46 -3.48
N SER A 149 -8.11 -3.80 -4.53
CA SER A 149 -7.97 -4.28 -5.91
C SER A 149 -7.24 -3.22 -6.74
N LYS A 150 -6.15 -3.62 -7.38
CA LYS A 150 -5.40 -2.74 -8.28
C LYS A 150 -6.03 -2.77 -9.68
N ASN A 151 -6.55 -1.63 -10.18
CA ASN A 151 -7.10 -1.48 -11.54
C ASN A 151 -8.13 -2.57 -11.90
N GLY A 152 -9.05 -2.92 -11.00
CA GLY A 152 -10.03 -3.98 -11.21
C GLY A 152 -9.45 -5.39 -11.28
N GLY A 153 -8.22 -5.59 -10.75
CA GLY A 153 -7.57 -6.90 -10.59
C GLY A 153 -8.18 -7.71 -9.44
N PRO A 154 -7.48 -8.75 -8.97
CA PRO A 154 -7.99 -9.55 -7.85
C PRO A 154 -8.05 -8.73 -6.58
N TRP A 155 -9.09 -8.98 -5.75
CA TRP A 155 -9.23 -8.42 -4.43
C TRP A 155 -8.24 -9.08 -3.47
N LEU A 156 -7.35 -8.30 -2.86
CA LEU A 156 -6.33 -8.75 -1.93
C LEU A 156 -6.67 -8.26 -0.53
N HIS A 157 -6.81 -9.20 0.39
CA HIS A 157 -7.06 -8.93 1.80
C HIS A 157 -5.89 -8.13 2.39
N TYR A 158 -6.19 -7.03 3.09
CA TYR A 158 -5.16 -6.23 3.74
C TYR A 158 -5.39 -6.02 5.24
N PHE A 159 -6.63 -6.24 5.74
CA PHE A 159 -6.95 -6.08 7.16
C PHE A 159 -8.19 -6.85 7.58
N THR A 160 -8.15 -7.38 8.81
CA THR A 160 -9.32 -7.88 9.56
C THR A 160 -9.51 -6.99 10.77
N THR A 161 -10.71 -6.42 10.95
CA THR A 161 -11.01 -5.61 12.14
C THR A 161 -11.11 -6.48 13.39
N GLU A 162 -10.96 -5.85 14.55
CA GLU A 162 -11.46 -6.45 15.79
C GLU A 162 -12.98 -6.59 15.74
N ASN A 163 -13.54 -7.37 16.68
CA ASN A 163 -14.99 -7.44 16.84
C ASN A 163 -15.52 -6.13 17.42
N PHE A 164 -16.55 -5.58 16.80
CA PHE A 164 -17.23 -4.37 17.28
C PHE A 164 -18.75 -4.57 17.31
N ILE A 165 -19.45 -3.70 18.03
CA ILE A 165 -20.89 -3.75 18.19
C ILE A 165 -21.49 -2.65 17.32
N ILE A 166 -22.47 -3.03 16.51
CA ILE A 166 -23.29 -2.12 15.73
C ILE A 166 -24.71 -2.06 16.33
N HIS A 167 -25.34 -0.89 16.20
CA HIS A 167 -26.68 -0.64 16.73
C HIS A 167 -27.59 -0.31 15.56
N SER A 168 -28.68 -0.99 15.40
CA SER A 168 -29.77 -0.74 14.42
C SER A 168 -29.37 0.19 13.25
N ASP A 169 -29.87 1.45 13.25
CA ASP A 169 -29.59 2.52 12.30
C ASP A 169 -28.84 3.71 12.94
N ASP A 170 -27.92 3.45 13.86
CA ASP A 170 -27.16 4.48 14.60
C ASP A 170 -25.96 4.96 13.82
N SER A 171 -26.07 6.13 13.20
CA SER A 171 -24.96 6.78 12.46
C SER A 171 -23.79 7.27 13.33
N THR A 172 -23.73 6.89 14.61
CA THR A 172 -22.64 7.28 15.54
C THR A 172 -21.70 6.12 15.88
N ASP A 173 -21.93 4.93 15.35
CA ASP A 173 -21.09 3.75 15.55
C ASP A 173 -20.24 3.36 14.33
N ASP A 174 -19.91 4.36 13.51
CA ASP A 174 -18.96 4.24 12.42
C ASP A 174 -17.66 3.57 12.85
N TYR A 175 -17.13 2.72 12.01
CA TYR A 175 -15.82 2.09 12.23
C TYR A 175 -14.79 2.65 11.26
N GLU A 176 -13.66 3.14 11.78
CA GLU A 176 -12.55 3.65 10.98
C GLU A 176 -11.34 2.73 11.05
N VAL A 177 -10.75 2.44 9.89
CA VAL A 177 -9.50 1.69 9.75
C VAL A 177 -8.45 2.59 9.13
N ILE A 178 -7.34 2.80 9.84
CA ILE A 178 -6.18 3.54 9.37
C ILE A 178 -5.10 2.55 8.96
N THR A 179 -4.58 2.70 7.75
CA THR A 179 -3.65 1.75 7.13
C THR A 179 -2.41 2.46 6.60
N THR A 180 -1.24 1.83 6.82
CA THR A 180 0.00 2.13 6.09
C THR A 180 0.36 0.93 5.23
N LEU A 181 0.52 1.14 3.93
CA LEU A 181 1.02 0.14 2.99
C LEU A 181 2.55 0.12 3.09
N VAL A 182 3.11 -1.03 3.45
CA VAL A 182 4.54 -1.16 3.78
C VAL A 182 5.36 -1.58 2.58
N ASP A 183 4.92 -2.62 1.87
CA ASP A 183 5.65 -3.20 0.74
C ASP A 183 4.72 -3.84 -0.29
N GLY A 184 5.17 -3.90 -1.55
CA GLY A 184 4.54 -4.65 -2.62
C GLY A 184 3.35 -3.99 -3.32
N TYR A 185 2.86 -2.86 -2.84
CA TYR A 185 1.81 -2.08 -3.50
C TYR A 185 2.47 -1.01 -4.37
N SER A 186 2.56 -1.24 -5.68
CA SER A 186 3.13 -0.26 -6.62
C SER A 186 2.20 0.93 -6.81
N SER A 187 2.75 2.11 -7.10
CA SER A 187 2.01 3.34 -7.40
C SER A 187 0.97 3.09 -8.49
N ASP A 188 -0.31 3.17 -8.13
CA ASP A 188 -1.44 2.95 -9.05
C ASP A 188 -2.78 3.31 -8.38
N ASN A 189 -3.89 3.13 -9.11
CA ASN A 189 -5.23 3.27 -8.58
C ASN A 189 -5.73 1.96 -7.96
N TYR A 190 -6.24 2.06 -6.74
CA TYR A 190 -6.77 0.94 -5.99
C TYR A 190 -8.23 1.18 -5.61
N ASP A 191 -9.02 0.13 -5.74
CA ASP A 191 -10.40 0.08 -5.27
C ASP A 191 -10.44 -0.60 -3.90
N VAL A 192 -11.41 -0.21 -3.06
CA VAL A 192 -11.64 -0.81 -1.73
C VAL A 192 -12.90 -1.65 -1.75
N LEU A 193 -12.88 -2.80 -1.05
CA LEU A 193 -14.04 -3.62 -0.74
C LEU A 193 -14.03 -4.00 0.74
N ILE A 194 -15.21 -4.02 1.33
CA ILE A 194 -15.50 -4.36 2.72
C ILE A 194 -16.49 -5.52 2.74
N ASP A 195 -16.09 -6.66 3.33
CA ASP A 195 -16.99 -7.77 3.65
C ASP A 195 -17.32 -7.75 5.15
N LEU A 196 -18.57 -7.63 5.52
CA LEU A 196 -19.01 -7.67 6.90
C LEU A 196 -19.41 -9.11 7.28
N TYR A 197 -19.07 -9.50 8.50
CA TYR A 197 -19.41 -10.82 9.07
C TYR A 197 -20.00 -10.67 10.46
N GLU A 198 -21.00 -11.47 10.77
CA GLU A 198 -21.50 -11.63 12.14
C GLU A 198 -20.59 -12.58 12.93
N VAL A 199 -20.24 -12.20 14.17
CA VAL A 199 -19.39 -13.03 15.03
C VAL A 199 -20.05 -14.36 15.35
N GLY A 200 -19.34 -15.45 15.07
CA GLY A 200 -19.86 -16.82 15.24
C GLY A 200 -20.29 -17.48 13.92
N TYR A 201 -20.54 -16.71 12.88
CA TYR A 201 -20.95 -17.20 11.57
C TYR A 201 -19.80 -17.16 10.55
N THR A 202 -19.97 -17.86 9.42
CA THR A 202 -18.92 -17.99 8.39
C THR A 202 -19.25 -17.25 7.11
N ASP A 203 -20.50 -16.89 6.94
CA ASP A 203 -20.97 -16.29 5.71
C ASP A 203 -20.90 -14.76 5.79
N ILE A 204 -20.64 -14.14 4.64
CA ILE A 204 -20.66 -12.69 4.49
C ILE A 204 -22.11 -12.24 4.67
N VAL A 205 -22.33 -11.26 5.55
CA VAL A 205 -23.66 -10.71 5.81
C VAL A 205 -23.95 -9.43 5.03
N ALA A 206 -22.91 -8.65 4.69
CA ALA A 206 -22.99 -7.51 3.79
C ALA A 206 -21.64 -7.33 3.07
N THR A 207 -21.68 -6.77 1.86
CA THR A 207 -20.48 -6.36 1.08
C THR A 207 -20.73 -4.94 0.58
N TYR A 208 -19.70 -4.10 0.64
CA TYR A 208 -19.72 -2.74 0.10
C TYR A 208 -18.39 -2.44 -0.57
N SER A 209 -18.42 -1.80 -1.74
CA SER A 209 -17.23 -1.66 -2.58
C SER A 209 -17.22 -0.37 -3.40
N SER A 210 -16.23 -0.23 -4.26
CA SER A 210 -16.15 0.80 -5.27
C SER A 210 -17.32 0.82 -6.26
N ASP A 211 -18.07 -0.29 -6.38
CA ASP A 211 -19.29 -0.34 -7.17
C ASP A 211 -20.48 0.39 -6.49
N ASP A 212 -20.43 0.51 -5.16
CA ASP A 212 -21.47 1.13 -4.34
C ASP A 212 -21.17 2.61 -4.04
N SER A 213 -19.88 2.98 -3.92
CA SER A 213 -19.45 4.34 -3.60
C SER A 213 -18.20 4.78 -4.37
N ASN A 214 -18.27 5.96 -4.99
CA ASN A 214 -17.11 6.60 -5.61
C ASN A 214 -15.99 6.93 -4.61
N ALA A 215 -16.29 7.02 -3.32
CA ALA A 215 -15.30 7.29 -2.29
C ALA A 215 -14.36 6.11 -2.02
N LEU A 216 -14.68 4.92 -2.55
CA LEU A 216 -13.86 3.72 -2.47
C LEU A 216 -13.21 3.35 -3.81
N TYR A 217 -13.40 4.19 -4.85
CA TYR A 217 -12.95 3.94 -6.20
C TYR A 217 -11.67 4.70 -6.53
N ALA A 218 -10.72 4.00 -7.17
CA ALA A 218 -9.52 4.56 -7.79
C ALA A 218 -8.67 5.43 -6.83
N LEU A 219 -8.46 4.96 -5.59
CA LEU A 219 -7.56 5.63 -4.65
C LEU A 219 -6.12 5.57 -5.17
N PRO A 220 -5.42 6.69 -5.32
CA PRO A 220 -4.02 6.69 -5.71
C PRO A 220 -3.16 6.25 -4.51
N LEU A 221 -2.77 4.98 -4.49
CA LEU A 221 -2.03 4.39 -3.39
C LEU A 221 -0.71 3.79 -3.85
N GLU A 222 0.24 3.73 -2.92
CA GLU A 222 1.49 3.00 -3.05
C GLU A 222 1.98 2.52 -1.68
N SER A 223 3.00 1.70 -1.64
CA SER A 223 3.64 1.32 -0.39
C SER A 223 4.89 2.14 -0.12
N ALA A 224 5.27 2.27 1.15
CA ALA A 224 6.38 3.07 1.65
C ALA A 224 7.73 2.81 0.96
N ASN A 225 7.91 1.65 0.32
CA ASN A 225 9.11 1.35 -0.45
C ASN A 225 9.13 2.00 -1.85
N TYR A 226 8.01 2.55 -2.33
CA TYR A 226 7.93 3.35 -3.55
C TYR A 226 7.98 4.85 -3.24
N ASP A 227 7.54 5.27 -2.06
CA ASP A 227 7.54 6.63 -1.54
C ASP A 227 8.99 7.02 -1.11
N ILE A 228 9.85 7.19 -2.11
CA ILE A 228 11.29 7.43 -1.92
C ILE A 228 11.55 8.92 -1.90
N THR A 229 11.78 9.48 -0.72
CA THR A 229 12.42 10.80 -0.63
C THR A 229 13.80 10.74 -1.26
N GLU A 230 14.03 11.49 -2.33
CA GLU A 230 15.38 11.73 -2.81
C GLU A 230 16.21 12.29 -1.63
N PRO A 231 17.38 11.72 -1.33
CA PRO A 231 18.23 12.29 -0.28
C PRO A 231 18.52 13.72 -0.66
N ASP A 232 18.26 14.66 0.26
CA ASP A 232 18.65 16.05 0.11
C ASP A 232 20.07 16.09 -0.43
N VAL A 233 20.22 16.48 -1.69
CA VAL A 233 21.53 16.74 -2.26
C VAL A 233 22.07 17.92 -1.49
N VAL A 234 22.80 17.65 -0.42
CA VAL A 234 23.61 18.66 0.25
C VAL A 234 24.62 19.10 -0.81
N ILE A 235 24.27 20.15 -1.55
CA ILE A 235 25.23 20.88 -2.37
C ILE A 235 26.22 21.43 -1.35
N ILE A 236 27.26 20.68 -1.08
CA ILE A 236 28.46 21.22 -0.47
C ILE A 236 29.01 22.14 -1.54
N GLU A 237 28.58 23.40 -1.51
CA GLU A 237 29.33 24.45 -2.19
C GLU A 237 30.73 24.36 -1.58
N SER A 238 31.61 23.60 -2.24
CA SER A 238 33.03 23.71 -1.97
C SER A 238 33.38 25.11 -2.40
N TYR A 239 33.39 26.05 -1.46
CA TYR A 239 34.15 27.27 -1.60
C TYR A 239 35.60 26.83 -1.77
N SER A 240 36.01 26.54 -3.01
CA SER A 240 37.40 26.59 -3.36
C SER A 240 37.78 28.04 -3.15
N GLU A 241 38.36 28.35 -1.99
CA GLU A 241 39.21 29.52 -1.88
C GLU A 241 40.24 29.40 -2.99
N GLY A 242 39.91 30.05 -4.11
CA GLY A 242 40.84 30.20 -5.22
C GLY A 242 42.02 30.98 -4.66
N HIS A 243 42.99 30.30 -4.14
CA HIS A 243 44.35 30.86 -4.11
C HIS A 243 44.64 31.17 -5.53
N GLY A 244 44.43 32.43 -5.89
CA GLY A 244 44.84 33.00 -7.15
C GLY A 244 46.35 32.84 -7.32
N GLY A 245 46.71 31.68 -7.86
CA GLY A 245 48.05 31.53 -8.46
C GLY A 245 48.12 32.45 -9.62
N GLY A 246 48.50 33.72 -9.35
CA GLY A 246 48.85 34.65 -10.40
C GLY A 246 49.87 33.98 -11.28
N SER A 247 49.47 33.63 -12.50
CA SER A 247 50.41 33.07 -13.49
C SER A 247 51.41 34.19 -13.82
N PHE A 248 52.64 34.09 -13.35
CA PHE A 248 53.77 34.92 -13.74
C PHE A 248 54.16 34.75 -15.21
N SER A 249 53.23 34.27 -16.06
CA SER A 249 53.45 34.02 -17.50
C SER A 249 53.86 35.30 -18.24
N TRP A 250 53.49 36.51 -17.76
CA TRP A 250 53.85 37.75 -18.36
C TRP A 250 55.36 38.12 -18.09
N LEU A 251 55.94 37.60 -17.02
CA LEU A 251 57.32 37.83 -16.65
C LEU A 251 58.31 37.14 -17.63
N LEU A 252 57.87 36.12 -18.35
CA LEU A 252 58.68 35.47 -19.43
C LEU A 252 58.64 36.23 -20.75
N LEU A 253 57.71 37.15 -20.96
CA LEU A 253 57.64 38.01 -22.17
C LEU A 253 58.67 39.11 -22.15
N LEU A 254 59.11 39.61 -20.99
CA LEU A 254 60.08 40.70 -20.86
C LEU A 254 61.48 40.29 -21.45
N PRO A 255 62.06 39.13 -21.16
CA PRO A 255 63.36 38.75 -21.76
C PRO A 255 63.25 38.53 -23.28
N ALA A 256 62.11 38.07 -23.80
CA ALA A 256 61.91 37.88 -25.23
C ALA A 256 61.92 39.25 -25.99
N ILE A 257 61.31 40.29 -25.41
CA ILE A 257 61.30 41.64 -25.98
C ILE A 257 62.68 42.25 -25.95
N VAL A 258 63.48 42.08 -24.89
CA VAL A 258 64.85 42.57 -24.79
C VAL A 258 65.76 41.90 -25.79
N ILE A 259 65.60 40.59 -26.04
CA ILE A 259 66.40 39.85 -27.01
C ILE A 259 66.08 40.28 -28.44
N THR A 260 64.79 40.57 -28.75
CA THR A 260 64.42 41.08 -30.10
C THR A 260 64.93 42.48 -30.34
N ILE A 261 64.86 43.37 -29.35
CA ILE A 261 65.41 44.73 -29.47
C ILE A 261 66.93 44.69 -29.67
N LYS A 262 67.66 43.90 -28.92
CA LYS A 262 69.12 43.70 -29.12
C LYS A 262 69.48 43.14 -30.50
N ARG A 263 68.68 42.29 -31.08
CA ARG A 263 68.91 41.75 -32.45
C ARG A 263 68.60 42.82 -33.51
N LEU A 264 67.66 43.67 -33.34
CA LEU A 264 67.34 44.73 -34.27
C LEU A 264 68.40 45.87 -34.26
N THR A 265 68.90 46.26 -33.09
CA THR A 265 69.92 47.26 -32.96
C THR A 265 71.32 46.81 -33.54
N LYS A 266 71.55 45.48 -33.54
CA LYS A 266 72.83 44.88 -34.16
C LYS A 266 72.74 44.83 -35.66
N LYS A 267 71.63 45.06 -36.33
CA LYS A 267 71.42 45.02 -37.77
C LYS A 267 71.56 46.38 -38.46
N PHE A 268 71.72 47.48 -37.68
CA PHE A 268 71.84 48.84 -38.13
C PHE A 268 73.19 49.51 -37.77
N HIS A 269 74.22 48.67 -37.47
CA HIS A 269 75.62 49.13 -37.39
C HIS A 269 76.47 48.36 -38.38
#